data_cf227fa8d34d770a911e8cabfa202ca5
#
_entry.id   cf227fa8d34d770a911e8cabfa202ca5
#
_cell.length_a   1.000
_cell.length_b   1.000
_cell.length_c   1.000
_cell.angle_alpha   90.00
_cell.angle_beta   90.00
_cell.angle_gamma   90.00
#
_symmetry.space_group_name_H-M   'P 1'
#
loop_
_entity.id
_entity.type
_entity.pdbx_description
1 polymer ?
#
loop_
_entity_poly.entity_id
_entity_poly.type
_entity_poly.pdbx_seq_one_letter_code
_entity_poly.pdbx_strand_id
1 'polypeptide(L)'
;MRNAITNRSKDYEMPAHSGNEFRHFLSHLRSIFDMPEELEMHGNEPKIEFSESKDAVNVLAEVPGMNEEDLDVEISSDGYLSISGEKKSRVEHGKGDNYFSEVSYGMFQRTVPLPWDLDYAKAEGDYEDGVLKIRIPKTAVEQSKKKKLPIKNKKKQ
;
A
#
# COMPACT_ATOMS: atom_id res chain seq x y z
N MET A 1 37.90 6.21 16.52
CA MET A 1 36.58 6.24 17.21
C MET A 1 35.50 5.88 16.20
N ARG A 2 34.97 4.70 16.33
CA ARG A 2 33.87 4.21 15.46
C ARG A 2 32.56 4.52 16.15
N ASN A 3 31.78 5.47 15.63
CA ASN A 3 30.40 5.68 16.04
C ASN A 3 29.54 4.65 15.32
N ALA A 4 29.11 3.65 16.06
CA ALA A 4 28.07 2.73 15.64
C ALA A 4 26.73 3.49 15.63
N ILE A 5 26.21 3.74 14.45
CA ILE A 5 24.82 4.15 14.28
C ILE A 5 23.99 2.88 14.50
N THR A 6 23.51 2.71 15.72
CA THR A 6 22.50 1.72 16.02
C THR A 6 21.19 2.17 15.40
N ASN A 7 20.89 1.61 14.25
CA ASN A 7 19.57 1.71 13.63
C ASN A 7 18.60 0.92 14.52
N ARG A 8 17.95 1.62 15.43
CA ARG A 8 16.88 1.09 16.26
C ARG A 8 15.62 1.13 15.40
N SER A 9 15.43 0.10 14.57
CA SER A 9 14.10 -0.25 14.12
C SER A 9 13.28 -0.52 15.39
N LYS A 10 12.37 0.37 15.73
CA LYS A 10 11.35 0.10 16.75
C LYS A 10 10.51 -1.04 16.19
N ASP A 11 10.75 -2.23 16.71
CA ASP A 11 9.86 -3.36 16.55
C ASP A 11 8.49 -2.91 17.05
N TYR A 12 7.61 -2.62 16.11
CA TYR A 12 6.22 -2.34 16.41
C TYR A 12 5.54 -3.69 16.65
N GLU A 13 5.53 -4.10 17.92
CA GLU A 13 4.69 -5.21 18.35
C GLU A 13 3.23 -4.77 18.30
N MET A 14 2.53 -5.29 17.31
CA MET A 14 1.12 -5.06 17.16
C MET A 14 0.32 -5.83 18.20
N PRO A 15 -0.65 -5.21 18.88
CA PRO A 15 -1.45 -5.89 19.90
C PRO A 15 -2.31 -7.00 19.26
N ALA A 16 -2.24 -8.18 19.86
CA ALA A 16 -3.03 -9.34 19.47
C ALA A 16 -4.54 -9.11 19.66
N HIS A 17 -5.29 -9.29 18.59
CA HIS A 17 -6.69 -9.74 18.53
C HIS A 17 -7.78 -8.88 19.18
N SER A 18 -8.29 -7.90 18.44
CA SER A 18 -9.67 -7.46 18.60
C SER A 18 -10.21 -6.94 17.27
N GLY A 19 -11.51 -7.04 17.02
CA GLY A 19 -12.18 -6.71 15.76
C GLY A 19 -12.05 -5.24 15.27
N ASN A 20 -11.02 -4.54 15.72
CA ASN A 20 -10.64 -3.19 15.37
C ASN A 20 -9.30 -3.10 14.61
N GLU A 21 -8.71 -4.24 14.23
CA GLU A 21 -7.35 -4.32 13.68
C GLU A 21 -7.17 -3.45 12.43
N PHE A 22 -8.11 -3.50 11.52
CA PHE A 22 -8.04 -2.67 10.32
C PHE A 22 -8.17 -1.17 10.62
N ARG A 23 -8.98 -0.77 11.59
CA ARG A 23 -9.07 0.63 12.03
C ARG A 23 -7.77 1.13 12.66
N HIS A 24 -7.13 0.30 13.47
CA HIS A 24 -5.82 0.61 14.04
C HIS A 24 -4.76 0.70 12.94
N PHE A 25 -4.79 -0.22 11.99
CA PHE A 25 -3.94 -0.17 10.81
C PHE A 25 -4.13 1.13 10.04
N LEU A 26 -5.38 1.52 9.73
CA LEU A 26 -5.67 2.78 9.04
C LEU A 26 -5.22 4.01 9.82
N SER A 27 -5.38 4.02 11.15
CA SER A 27 -4.91 5.14 11.97
C SER A 27 -3.38 5.23 11.99
N HIS A 28 -2.70 4.08 11.98
CA HIS A 28 -1.24 4.02 11.87
C HIS A 28 -0.76 4.49 10.50
N LEU A 29 -1.39 4.02 9.42
CA LEU A 29 -1.13 4.53 8.08
C LEU A 29 -1.31 6.05 8.01
N ARG A 30 -2.42 6.55 8.55
CA ARG A 30 -2.69 7.99 8.57
C ARG A 30 -1.57 8.77 9.26
N SER A 31 -1.03 8.26 10.37
CA SER A 31 0.10 8.90 11.05
C SER A 31 1.40 8.89 10.23
N ILE A 32 1.58 7.91 9.34
CA ILE A 32 2.71 7.84 8.41
C ILE A 32 2.50 8.80 7.24
N PHE A 33 1.26 8.95 6.76
CA PHE A 33 0.92 9.83 5.65
C PHE A 33 0.70 11.29 6.04
N ASP A 34 0.37 11.58 7.31
CA ASP A 34 0.25 12.94 7.87
C ASP A 34 1.63 13.54 8.25
N MET A 35 2.70 13.02 7.70
CA MET A 35 4.01 13.64 7.86
C MET A 35 3.99 15.05 7.25
N PRO A 36 4.61 16.05 7.91
CA PRO A 36 4.65 17.41 7.39
C PRO A 36 5.19 17.44 5.95
N GLU A 37 4.62 18.28 5.10
CA GLU A 37 5.00 18.49 3.69
C GLU A 37 6.52 18.66 3.49
N GLU A 38 7.24 19.12 4.51
CA GLU A 38 8.70 19.28 4.53
C GLU A 38 9.47 17.93 4.45
N LEU A 39 8.80 16.80 4.67
CA LEU A 39 9.34 15.45 4.55
C LEU A 39 8.74 14.68 3.38
N GLU A 40 7.89 15.29 2.56
CA GLU A 40 7.46 14.72 1.29
C GLU A 40 8.66 14.58 0.36
N MET A 41 9.29 13.43 0.47
CA MET A 41 10.37 13.04 -0.41
C MET A 41 9.80 12.82 -1.82
N HIS A 42 9.99 13.85 -2.66
CA HIS A 42 9.95 13.77 -4.12
C HIS A 42 8.60 13.38 -4.75
N GLY A 43 8.00 14.32 -5.44
CA GLY A 43 6.72 14.26 -6.18
C GLY A 43 6.51 13.14 -7.21
N ASN A 44 7.25 12.04 -7.12
CA ASN A 44 7.15 10.87 -7.98
C ASN A 44 6.54 9.64 -7.31
N GLU A 45 6.36 9.66 -5.99
CA GLU A 45 5.81 8.50 -5.30
C GLU A 45 4.33 8.29 -5.65
N PRO A 46 3.90 7.04 -5.91
CA PRO A 46 2.50 6.76 -6.17
C PRO A 46 1.64 7.10 -4.95
N LYS A 47 0.52 7.76 -5.20
CA LYS A 47 -0.52 7.96 -4.18
C LYS A 47 -1.26 6.65 -3.99
N ILE A 48 -1.48 6.27 -2.73
CA ILE A 48 -2.03 4.96 -2.37
C ILE A 48 -3.32 5.14 -1.59
N GLU A 49 -4.30 4.32 -1.91
CA GLU A 49 -5.55 4.17 -1.19
C GLU A 49 -5.70 2.73 -0.71
N PHE A 50 -6.17 2.57 0.53
CA PHE A 50 -6.51 1.27 1.10
C PHE A 50 -8.00 1.18 1.37
N SER A 51 -8.57 0.03 1.03
CA SER A 51 -9.94 -0.30 1.38
C SER A 51 -10.06 -1.75 1.82
N GLU A 52 -11.01 -2.02 2.70
CA GLU A 52 -11.30 -3.35 3.22
C GLU A 52 -12.67 -3.81 2.73
N SER A 53 -12.71 -5.01 2.13
CA SER A 53 -13.93 -5.75 1.88
C SER A 53 -14.11 -6.88 2.91
N LYS A 54 -15.20 -7.64 2.78
CA LYS A 54 -15.46 -8.78 3.67
C LYS A 54 -14.34 -9.82 3.64
N ASP A 55 -13.77 -10.05 2.48
CA ASP A 55 -12.88 -11.17 2.16
C ASP A 55 -11.47 -10.75 1.70
N ALA A 56 -11.22 -9.45 1.54
CA ALA A 56 -9.94 -8.96 1.05
C ALA A 56 -9.62 -7.55 1.55
N VAL A 57 -8.35 -7.21 1.48
CA VAL A 57 -7.86 -5.83 1.49
C VAL A 57 -7.51 -5.45 0.05
N ASN A 58 -7.93 -4.29 -0.37
CA ASN A 58 -7.65 -3.75 -1.68
C ASN A 58 -6.75 -2.53 -1.55
N VAL A 59 -5.72 -2.49 -2.37
CA VAL A 59 -4.79 -1.38 -2.48
C VAL A 59 -4.90 -0.81 -3.89
N LEU A 60 -5.05 0.50 -3.98
CA LEU A 60 -5.06 1.22 -5.23
C LEU A 60 -3.88 2.17 -5.24
N ALA A 61 -3.08 2.16 -6.29
CA ALA A 61 -1.94 3.06 -6.46
C ALA A 61 -2.04 3.81 -7.79
N GLU A 62 -1.92 5.13 -7.73
CA GLU A 62 -1.89 5.97 -8.92
C GLU A 62 -0.46 6.03 -9.47
N VAL A 63 -0.28 5.49 -10.67
CA VAL A 63 1.01 5.43 -11.39
C VAL A 63 0.88 5.96 -12.82
N PRO A 64 0.45 7.23 -12.98
CA PRO A 64 0.16 7.79 -14.29
C PRO A 64 1.41 7.89 -15.15
N GLY A 65 1.24 7.65 -16.45
CA GLY A 65 2.33 7.76 -17.42
C GLY A 65 3.33 6.60 -17.39
N MET A 66 3.01 5.51 -16.70
CA MET A 66 3.78 4.29 -16.66
C MET A 66 3.20 3.25 -17.63
N ASN A 67 4.01 2.27 -17.99
CA ASN A 67 3.52 1.01 -18.55
C ASN A 67 3.59 -0.07 -17.47
N GLU A 68 2.82 -1.12 -17.66
CA GLU A 68 2.84 -2.29 -16.79
C GLU A 68 4.26 -2.87 -16.63
N GLU A 69 5.03 -2.94 -17.73
CA GLU A 69 6.41 -3.45 -17.79
C GLU A 69 7.44 -2.58 -17.04
N ASP A 70 7.10 -1.32 -16.75
CA ASP A 70 7.95 -0.38 -16.00
C ASP A 70 7.69 -0.44 -14.48
N LEU A 71 6.73 -1.28 -14.05
CA LEU A 71 6.33 -1.46 -12.66
C LEU A 71 6.86 -2.76 -12.09
N ASP A 72 7.33 -2.70 -10.87
CA ASP A 72 7.68 -3.85 -10.05
C ASP A 72 6.93 -3.77 -8.73
N VAL A 73 6.17 -4.82 -8.43
CA VAL A 73 5.27 -4.89 -7.27
C VAL A 73 5.55 -6.16 -6.49
N GLU A 74 5.95 -6.01 -5.25
CA GLU A 74 6.32 -7.12 -4.38
C GLU A 74 5.60 -7.04 -3.03
N ILE A 75 5.28 -8.19 -2.48
CA ILE A 75 4.86 -8.32 -1.08
C ILE A 75 5.88 -9.18 -0.36
N SER A 76 6.50 -8.61 0.66
CA SER A 76 7.48 -9.33 1.48
C SER A 76 6.81 -10.25 2.50
N SER A 77 7.52 -11.26 2.96
CA SER A 77 7.01 -12.23 3.94
C SER A 77 6.70 -11.61 5.30
N ASP A 78 7.30 -10.47 5.61
CA ASP A 78 7.06 -9.67 6.82
C ASP A 78 5.92 -8.65 6.67
N GLY A 79 5.17 -8.71 5.57
CA GLY A 79 3.93 -7.96 5.37
C GLY A 79 4.11 -6.54 4.87
N TYR A 80 5.08 -6.28 4.02
CA TYR A 80 5.22 -5.00 3.34
C TYR A 80 4.93 -5.14 1.85
N LEU A 81 4.14 -4.21 1.34
CA LEU A 81 3.93 -4.01 -0.09
C LEU A 81 4.92 -2.96 -0.59
N SER A 82 5.72 -3.32 -1.57
CA SER A 82 6.64 -2.42 -2.27
C SER A 82 6.17 -2.23 -3.71
N ILE A 83 6.03 -0.98 -4.11
CA ILE A 83 5.72 -0.58 -5.49
C ILE A 83 6.87 0.28 -5.96
N SER A 84 7.56 -0.16 -6.99
CA SER A 84 8.68 0.55 -7.59
C SER A 84 8.56 0.60 -9.09
N GLY A 85 9.31 1.50 -9.71
CA GLY A 85 9.35 1.63 -11.14
C GLY A 85 10.18 2.80 -11.62
N GLU A 86 10.27 2.95 -12.92
CA GLU A 86 10.96 4.07 -13.56
C GLU A 86 10.00 4.77 -14.53
N LYS A 87 9.71 6.03 -14.26
CA LYS A 87 8.96 6.89 -15.17
C LYS A 87 9.92 7.51 -16.19
N LYS A 88 9.79 7.10 -17.45
CA LYS A 88 10.65 7.54 -18.56
C LYS A 88 9.97 8.61 -19.41
N SER A 89 10.73 9.61 -19.84
CA SER A 89 10.26 10.50 -20.90
C SER A 89 10.22 9.77 -22.23
N ARG A 90 9.09 9.86 -22.93
CA ARG A 90 8.90 9.26 -24.24
C ARG A 90 9.09 10.25 -25.39
N VAL A 91 9.38 11.51 -25.06
CA VAL A 91 9.58 12.59 -26.04
C VAL A 91 11.03 12.98 -26.03
N GLU A 92 11.70 12.84 -27.17
CA GLU A 92 13.05 13.36 -27.38
C GLU A 92 12.99 14.83 -27.81
N HIS A 93 13.77 15.68 -27.15
CA HIS A 93 13.89 17.08 -27.50
C HIS A 93 15.24 17.32 -28.16
N GLY A 94 15.24 18.00 -29.32
CA GLY A 94 16.44 18.38 -30.03
C GLY A 94 17.23 19.49 -29.36
N LYS A 95 18.53 19.59 -29.66
CA LYS A 95 19.36 20.73 -29.24
C LYS A 95 18.82 22.02 -29.85
N GLY A 96 18.36 22.96 -29.00
CA GLY A 96 17.81 24.24 -29.44
C GLY A 96 16.30 24.34 -29.39
N ASP A 97 15.60 23.26 -29.02
CA ASP A 97 14.16 23.31 -28.77
C ASP A 97 13.89 24.09 -27.51
N ASN A 98 12.91 25.00 -27.57
CA ASN A 98 12.39 25.65 -26.39
C ASN A 98 11.49 24.66 -25.68
N TYR A 99 11.90 24.22 -24.49
CA TYR A 99 11.23 23.17 -23.75
C TYR A 99 11.01 23.56 -22.28
N PHE A 100 9.80 23.34 -21.81
CA PHE A 100 9.43 23.46 -20.42
C PHE A 100 8.64 22.23 -19.99
N SER A 101 8.93 21.65 -18.82
CA SER A 101 8.19 20.53 -18.28
C SER A 101 8.06 20.64 -16.76
N GLU A 102 6.87 20.40 -16.27
CA GLU A 102 6.59 20.19 -14.85
C GLU A 102 6.50 18.69 -14.50
N VAL A 103 6.66 17.81 -15.50
CA VAL A 103 6.58 16.36 -15.29
C VAL A 103 7.87 15.85 -14.70
N SER A 104 7.77 15.15 -13.60
CA SER A 104 8.89 14.50 -12.95
C SER A 104 9.10 13.10 -13.53
N TYR A 105 10.32 12.82 -13.92
CA TYR A 105 10.76 11.52 -14.43
C TYR A 105 11.78 10.90 -13.50
N GLY A 106 12.00 9.60 -13.61
CA GLY A 106 12.99 8.86 -12.87
C GLY A 106 12.42 7.70 -12.07
N MET A 107 13.26 7.15 -11.22
CA MET A 107 12.88 6.03 -10.37
C MET A 107 12.06 6.48 -9.17
N PHE A 108 11.11 5.66 -8.78
CA PHE A 108 10.40 5.78 -7.53
C PHE A 108 10.33 4.42 -6.83
N GLN A 109 10.17 4.46 -5.54
CA GLN A 109 9.86 3.29 -4.72
C GLN A 109 9.00 3.73 -3.55
N ARG A 110 7.90 3.04 -3.34
CA ARG A 110 7.06 3.22 -2.18
C ARG A 110 6.82 1.89 -1.48
N THR A 111 7.08 1.87 -0.19
CA THR A 111 6.86 0.69 0.66
C THR A 111 5.86 1.05 1.75
N VAL A 112 4.83 0.23 1.89
CA VAL A 112 3.78 0.42 2.88
C VAL A 112 3.53 -0.88 3.63
N PRO A 113 3.26 -0.82 4.94
CA PRO A 113 2.89 -2.00 5.70
C PRO A 113 1.50 -2.48 5.28
N LEU A 114 1.29 -3.79 5.31
CA LEU A 114 -0.02 -4.42 5.14
C LEU A 114 -0.56 -4.89 6.49
N PRO A 115 -1.89 -4.94 6.66
CA PRO A 115 -2.46 -5.62 7.82
C PRO A 115 -2.13 -7.10 7.78
N TRP A 116 -2.12 -7.75 8.94
CA TRP A 116 -1.94 -9.19 9.00
C TRP A 116 -3.19 -9.97 8.69
N ASP A 117 -3.04 -11.30 8.73
CA ASP A 117 -4.08 -12.26 8.40
C ASP A 117 -4.52 -12.17 6.92
N LEU A 118 -3.58 -11.80 6.05
CA LEU A 118 -3.75 -11.79 4.62
C LEU A 118 -3.01 -12.97 3.97
N ASP A 119 -3.61 -13.53 2.95
CA ASP A 119 -3.02 -14.59 2.12
C ASP A 119 -2.22 -13.96 0.98
N TYR A 120 -0.97 -13.62 1.25
CA TYR A 120 -0.10 -12.96 0.28
C TYR A 120 0.14 -13.81 -0.97
N ALA A 121 0.10 -15.14 -0.84
CA ALA A 121 0.28 -16.04 -1.96
C ALA A 121 -0.85 -15.98 -2.99
N LYS A 122 -2.00 -15.47 -2.58
CA LYS A 122 -3.17 -15.26 -3.45
C LYS A 122 -3.42 -13.80 -3.80
N ALA A 123 -2.44 -12.94 -3.57
CA ALA A 123 -2.53 -11.56 -4.00
C ALA A 123 -2.52 -11.47 -5.52
N GLU A 124 -3.36 -10.63 -6.06
CA GLU A 124 -3.51 -10.37 -7.49
C GLU A 124 -3.42 -8.88 -7.75
N GLY A 125 -2.79 -8.50 -8.86
CA GLY A 125 -2.66 -7.11 -9.28
C GLY A 125 -3.14 -6.92 -10.71
N ASP A 126 -3.91 -5.86 -10.93
CA ASP A 126 -4.38 -5.41 -12.23
C ASP A 126 -3.92 -3.98 -12.48
N TYR A 127 -3.47 -3.70 -13.70
CA TYR A 127 -3.09 -2.36 -14.11
C TYR A 127 -3.97 -1.87 -15.25
N GLU A 128 -4.60 -0.72 -15.08
CA GLU A 128 -5.47 -0.12 -16.09
C GLU A 128 -5.43 1.41 -15.97
N ASP A 129 -5.25 2.09 -17.10
CA ASP A 129 -5.35 3.55 -17.20
C ASP A 129 -4.53 4.35 -16.16
N GLY A 130 -3.33 3.89 -15.84
CA GLY A 130 -2.47 4.56 -14.87
C GLY A 130 -2.79 4.23 -13.41
N VAL A 131 -3.63 3.23 -13.16
CA VAL A 131 -4.02 2.79 -11.83
C VAL A 131 -3.67 1.33 -11.64
N LEU A 132 -2.85 1.07 -10.62
CA LEU A 132 -2.55 -0.27 -10.16
C LEU A 132 -3.55 -0.64 -9.06
N LYS A 133 -4.27 -1.74 -9.24
CA LYS A 133 -5.23 -2.29 -8.28
C LYS A 133 -4.68 -3.61 -7.76
N ILE A 134 -4.49 -3.74 -6.47
CA ILE A 134 -3.99 -4.95 -5.83
C ILE A 134 -5.07 -5.45 -4.87
N ARG A 135 -5.44 -6.72 -5.02
CA ARG A 135 -6.38 -7.41 -4.15
C ARG A 135 -5.65 -8.49 -3.37
N ILE A 136 -5.73 -8.44 -2.06
CA ILE A 136 -5.07 -9.39 -1.15
C ILE A 136 -6.14 -10.07 -0.31
N PRO A 137 -6.44 -11.35 -0.53
CA PRO A 137 -7.44 -12.08 0.22
C PRO A 137 -7.09 -12.18 1.71
N LYS A 138 -8.10 -12.13 2.57
CA LYS A 138 -7.96 -12.47 3.98
C LYS A 138 -7.80 -13.97 4.15
N THR A 139 -7.03 -14.39 5.14
CA THR A 139 -6.93 -15.81 5.49
C THR A 139 -8.29 -16.36 5.92
N ALA A 140 -8.46 -17.68 5.83
CA ALA A 140 -9.69 -18.33 6.27
C ALA A 140 -9.97 -18.10 7.76
N VAL A 141 -8.94 -17.95 8.57
CA VAL A 141 -9.03 -17.64 10.02
C VAL A 141 -9.65 -16.26 10.21
N GLU A 142 -9.19 -15.26 9.47
CA GLU A 142 -9.74 -13.89 9.58
C GLU A 142 -11.19 -13.83 9.10
N GLN A 143 -11.52 -14.51 8.02
CA GLN A 143 -12.89 -14.59 7.52
C GLN A 143 -13.83 -15.29 8.51
N SER A 144 -13.35 -16.26 9.27
CA SER A 144 -14.14 -17.02 10.25
C SER A 144 -14.37 -16.28 11.58
N LYS A 145 -13.59 -15.26 11.89
CA LYS A 145 -13.74 -14.46 13.14
C LYS A 145 -15.09 -13.72 13.23
N LYS A 146 -15.75 -13.47 12.12
CA LYS A 146 -17.07 -12.81 12.07
C LYS A 146 -18.19 -13.84 11.96
N LYS A 147 -18.72 -14.29 13.11
CA LYS A 147 -19.89 -15.19 13.15
C LYS A 147 -21.18 -14.38 13.27
N LYS A 148 -22.08 -14.52 12.33
CA LYS A 148 -23.45 -13.99 12.46
C LYS A 148 -24.20 -14.77 13.53
N LEU A 149 -24.58 -14.09 14.60
CA LEU A 149 -25.37 -14.72 15.66
C LEU A 149 -26.85 -14.82 15.25
N PRO A 150 -27.49 -16.01 15.35
CA PRO A 150 -28.92 -16.10 15.18
C PRO A 150 -29.63 -15.51 16.41
N ILE A 151 -30.41 -14.46 16.17
CA ILE A 151 -31.18 -13.84 17.24
C ILE A 151 -32.56 -14.54 17.28
N LYS A 152 -32.81 -15.23 18.37
CA LYS A 152 -34.11 -15.84 18.62
C LYS A 152 -35.02 -14.87 19.40
N ASN A 153 -36.18 -14.57 18.85
CA ASN A 153 -37.17 -13.79 19.59
C ASN A 153 -37.82 -14.69 20.64
N LYS A 154 -37.64 -14.40 21.93
CA LYS A 154 -38.23 -15.13 23.06
C LYS A 154 -39.68 -14.73 23.37
N LYS A 155 -40.29 -13.79 22.64
CA LYS A 155 -41.68 -13.39 22.83
C LYS A 155 -42.59 -14.16 21.87
N LYS A 156 -42.89 -15.40 22.21
CA LYS A 156 -44.11 -16.13 21.86
C LYS A 156 -44.19 -17.35 22.79
N GLN A 157 -44.67 -17.13 23.95
CA GLN A 157 -45.49 -18.11 24.68
C GLN A 157 -46.88 -17.56 24.76
#